data_8eddbbdd4fbb4d8c50cc4b5f27cfb77e
#
_entry.id   8eddbbdd4fbb4d8c50cc4b5f27cfb77e
#
_cell.length_a   1.000
_cell.length_b   1.000
_cell.length_c   1.000
_cell.angle_alpha   90.00
_cell.angle_beta   90.00
_cell.angle_gamma   90.00
#
_symmetry.space_group_name_H-M   'P 1'
#
loop_
_entity.id
_entity.type
_entity.pdbx_description
1 polymer ?
#
loop_
_entity_poly.entity_id
_entity_poly.type
_entity_poly.pdbx_seq_one_letter_code
_entity_poly.pdbx_strand_id
1 'polypeptide(L)' 'MPCFLIHHRHEPHECGVAFASFKGHESPLRHRATLASCASGGHAIWWAVRAASEDAALGLLPYFVAQRATATQVGEVDIP' A
#
# COMPACT_ATOMS: atom_id res chain seq x y z
N MET A 1 -12.70 -6.00 -11.86
CA MET A 1 -11.29 -5.58 -11.93
C MET A 1 -10.42 -6.56 -11.15
N PRO A 2 -9.21 -6.82 -11.61
CA PRO A 2 -8.27 -7.66 -10.84
C PRO A 2 -7.99 -7.12 -9.45
N CYS A 3 -7.59 -7.99 -8.55
CA CYS A 3 -7.14 -7.62 -7.22
C CYS A 3 -5.61 -7.57 -7.19
N PHE A 4 -5.07 -6.55 -6.55
CA PHE A 4 -3.63 -6.42 -6.37
C PHE A 4 -3.30 -6.32 -4.88
N LEU A 5 -2.24 -7.00 -4.49
CA LEU A 5 -1.64 -6.80 -3.18
C LEU A 5 -0.49 -5.82 -3.34
N ILE A 6 -0.60 -4.69 -2.65
CA ILE A 6 0.45 -3.68 -2.63
C ILE A 6 1.30 -3.90 -1.38
N HIS A 7 2.61 -3.90 -1.57
CA HIS A 7 3.58 -3.97 -0.49
C HIS A 7 4.46 -2.72 -0.57
N HIS A 8 4.47 -1.94 0.49
CA HIS A 8 5.28 -0.75 0.66
C HIS A 8 6.25 -0.96 1.81
N ARG A 9 7.47 -0.47 1.66
CA ARG A 9 8.47 -0.52 2.70
C ARG A 9 9.20 0.81 2.78
N HIS A 10 9.43 1.30 4.01
CA HIS A 10 10.17 2.52 4.24
C HIS A 10 11.19 2.33 5.36
N GLU A 11 12.15 3.24 5.45
CA GLU A 11 13.13 3.23 6.53
C GLU A 11 12.50 3.73 7.83
N PRO A 12 13.06 3.35 9.01
CA PRO A 12 12.50 3.78 10.30
C PRO A 12 12.30 5.28 10.42
N HIS A 13 13.25 6.08 9.91
CA HIS A 13 13.16 7.54 9.97
C HIS A 13 12.14 8.14 9.00
N GLU A 14 11.62 7.33 8.07
CA GLU A 14 10.63 7.77 7.09
C GLU A 14 9.18 7.48 7.50
N CYS A 15 8.98 6.83 8.65
CA CYS A 15 7.65 6.40 9.07
C CYS A 15 6.65 7.57 9.11
N GLY A 16 7.03 8.67 9.73
CA GLY A 16 6.17 9.85 9.81
C GLY A 16 5.86 10.45 8.44
N VAL A 17 6.86 10.52 7.56
CA VAL A 17 6.68 11.05 6.20
C VAL A 17 5.75 10.16 5.38
N ALA A 18 5.91 8.84 5.48
CA ALA A 18 5.08 7.89 4.74
C ALA A 18 3.60 8.09 5.05
N PHE A 19 3.24 8.16 6.32
CA PHE A 19 1.84 8.37 6.72
C PHE A 19 1.37 9.79 6.42
N ALA A 20 2.21 10.80 6.66
CA ALA A 20 1.84 12.19 6.42
C ALA A 20 1.62 12.48 4.93
N SER A 21 2.27 11.73 4.03
CA SER A 21 2.14 11.94 2.59
C SER A 21 0.71 11.71 2.06
N PHE A 22 -0.12 10.99 2.82
CA PHE A 22 -1.53 10.80 2.47
C PHE A 22 -2.37 12.06 2.67
N LYS A 23 -1.91 13.01 3.47
CA LYS A 23 -2.65 14.26 3.69
C LYS A 23 -2.71 15.05 2.38
N GLY A 24 -3.93 15.43 1.99
CA GLY A 24 -4.16 16.15 0.75
C GLY A 24 -4.16 15.28 -0.50
N HIS A 25 -3.84 14.00 -0.37
CA HIS A 25 -3.90 13.06 -1.49
C HIS A 25 -5.28 12.40 -1.54
N GLU A 26 -5.99 12.58 -2.63
CA GLU A 26 -7.30 11.95 -2.80
C GLU A 26 -7.15 10.48 -3.15
N SER A 27 -7.63 9.61 -2.25
CA SER A 27 -7.52 8.18 -2.47
C SER A 27 -8.57 7.45 -1.61
N PRO A 28 -9.17 6.37 -2.13
CA PRO A 28 -10.07 5.54 -1.33
C PRO A 28 -9.36 4.84 -0.19
N LEU A 29 -8.02 4.86 -0.15
CA LEU A 29 -7.24 4.24 0.92
C LEU A 29 -7.17 5.08 2.19
N ARG A 30 -7.52 6.37 2.11
CA ARG A 30 -7.51 7.26 3.27
C ARG A 30 -8.63 6.91 4.24
N HIS A 31 -8.39 7.13 5.53
CA HIS A 31 -9.37 6.94 6.59
C HIS A 31 -9.86 5.49 6.71
N ARG A 32 -9.06 4.55 6.26
CA ARG A 32 -9.34 3.13 6.35
C ARG A 32 -8.23 2.43 7.11
N ALA A 33 -8.60 1.39 7.84
CA ALA A 33 -7.61 0.55 8.50
C ALA A 33 -6.78 -0.19 7.44
N THR A 34 -5.49 -0.34 7.69
CA THR A 34 -4.60 -1.10 6.83
C THR A 34 -3.64 -1.91 7.69
N LEU A 35 -2.98 -2.87 7.07
CA LEU A 35 -2.00 -3.71 7.75
C LEU A 35 -0.62 -3.06 7.63
N ALA A 36 0.02 -2.85 8.77
CA ALA A 36 1.35 -2.28 8.81
C ALA A 36 2.15 -2.96 9.91
N SER A 37 3.44 -3.08 9.71
CA SER A 37 4.34 -3.69 10.68
C SER A 37 5.18 -2.66 11.46
N CYS A 38 4.90 -1.38 11.32
CA CYS A 38 5.68 -0.32 11.99
C CYS A 38 5.70 -0.49 13.50
N ALA A 39 4.56 -0.82 14.10
CA ALA A 39 4.47 -1.05 15.55
C ALA A 39 5.27 -2.27 16.01
N SER A 40 5.56 -3.19 15.11
CA SER A 40 6.37 -4.39 15.37
C SER A 40 7.82 -4.23 14.89
N GLY A 41 8.21 -3.02 14.45
CA GLY A 41 9.57 -2.73 13.99
C GLY A 41 9.85 -3.06 12.54
N GLY A 42 8.85 -3.47 11.77
CA GLY A 42 9.06 -3.92 10.39
C GLY A 42 8.97 -2.86 9.31
N HIS A 43 8.31 -1.74 9.59
CA HIS A 43 8.19 -0.58 8.67
C HIS A 43 7.68 -0.92 7.27
N ALA A 44 6.74 -1.85 7.17
CA ALA A 44 6.07 -2.21 5.93
C ALA A 44 4.57 -1.99 6.05
N ILE A 45 3.93 -1.75 4.92
CA ILE A 45 2.48 -1.56 4.85
C ILE A 45 1.95 -2.39 3.68
N TRP A 46 0.78 -3.01 3.86
CA TRP A 46 0.13 -3.84 2.83
C TRP A 46 -1.30 -3.36 2.61
N TRP A 47 -1.70 -3.31 1.33
CA TRP A 47 -3.08 -3.04 0.94
C TRP A 47 -3.53 -4.07 -0.08
N ALA A 48 -4.78 -4.52 0.01
CA ALA A 48 -5.43 -5.27 -1.04
C ALA A 48 -6.39 -4.32 -1.75
N VAL A 49 -6.20 -4.14 -3.06
CA VAL A 49 -6.99 -3.18 -3.84
C VAL A 49 -7.46 -3.79 -5.14
N ARG A 50 -8.55 -3.27 -5.70
CA ARG A 50 -8.99 -3.59 -7.04
C ARG A 50 -8.57 -2.47 -7.97
N ALA A 51 -7.93 -2.83 -9.08
CA ALA A 51 -7.46 -1.87 -10.06
C ALA A 51 -7.34 -2.53 -11.42
N ALA A 52 -7.31 -1.74 -12.48
CA ALA A 52 -7.22 -2.26 -13.85
C ALA A 52 -5.82 -2.77 -14.17
N SER A 53 -4.79 -2.27 -13.51
CA SER A 53 -3.39 -2.62 -13.76
C SER A 53 -2.53 -2.36 -12.54
N GLU A 54 -1.27 -2.81 -12.57
CA GLU A 54 -0.30 -2.48 -11.52
C GLU A 54 -0.13 -0.97 -11.38
N ASP A 55 -0.02 -0.25 -12.48
CA ASP A 55 0.14 1.21 -12.46
C ASP A 55 -1.07 1.88 -11.84
N ALA A 56 -2.28 1.40 -12.16
CA ALA A 56 -3.50 1.93 -11.56
C ALA A 56 -3.56 1.66 -10.06
N ALA A 57 -3.10 0.49 -9.63
CA ALA A 57 -3.04 0.16 -8.21
C ALA A 57 -2.07 1.08 -7.46
N LEU A 58 -0.86 1.26 -8.00
CA LEU A 58 0.14 2.15 -7.41
C LEU A 58 -0.30 3.61 -7.44
N GLY A 59 -1.12 3.99 -8.43
CA GLY A 59 -1.68 5.33 -8.54
C GLY A 59 -2.64 5.70 -7.41
N LEU A 60 -3.09 4.75 -6.61
CA LEU A 60 -3.89 5.02 -5.42
C LEU A 60 -3.05 5.57 -4.26
N LEU A 61 -1.74 5.46 -4.36
CA LEU A 61 -0.81 5.85 -3.32
C LEU A 61 -0.22 7.24 -3.62
N PRO A 62 0.09 8.04 -2.57
CA PRO A 62 0.88 9.25 -2.79
C PRO A 62 2.26 8.88 -3.34
N TYR A 63 2.87 9.81 -4.05
CA TYR A 63 4.12 9.57 -4.78
C TYR A 63 5.23 8.97 -3.90
N PHE A 64 5.43 9.54 -2.71
CA PHE A 64 6.46 9.04 -1.78
C PHE A 64 6.26 7.54 -1.47
N VAL A 65 5.02 7.15 -1.20
CA VAL A 65 4.68 5.76 -0.87
C VAL A 65 4.76 4.87 -2.09
N ALA A 66 4.27 5.36 -3.24
CA ALA A 66 4.26 4.59 -4.50
C ALA A 66 5.67 4.25 -4.97
N GLN A 67 6.63 5.16 -4.81
CA GLN A 67 8.02 4.91 -5.18
C GLN A 67 8.66 3.76 -4.40
N ARG A 68 8.12 3.46 -3.23
CA ARG A 68 8.63 2.44 -2.32
C ARG A 68 7.69 1.25 -2.23
N ALA A 69 6.91 1.03 -3.27
CA ALA A 69 5.88 0.00 -3.28
C ALA A 69 5.92 -0.84 -4.54
N THR A 70 5.43 -2.06 -4.41
CA THR A 70 5.20 -2.97 -5.53
C THR A 70 3.75 -3.43 -5.48
N ALA A 71 3.15 -3.69 -6.64
CA ALA A 71 1.81 -4.23 -6.74
C ALA A 71 1.88 -5.59 -7.45
N THR A 72 1.29 -6.60 -6.83
CA THR A 72 1.27 -7.95 -7.37
C THR A 72 -0.17 -8.37 -7.57
N GLN A 73 -0.52 -8.82 -8.77
CA GLN A 73 -1.85 -9.35 -9.02
C GLN A 73 -2.01 -10.66 -8.25
N VAL A 74 -3.11 -10.77 -7.51
CA VAL A 74 -3.39 -11.92 -6.65
C VAL A 74 -4.80 -12.43 -6.89
N GLY A 75 -5.04 -13.67 -6.51
CA GLY A 75 -6.36 -14.27 -6.50
C GLY A 75 -6.48 -15.21 -5.32
N GLU A 76 -7.70 -15.58 -5.02
CA GLU A 76 -7.97 -16.53 -3.94
C GLU A 76 -7.74 -17.94 -4.45
N VAL A 77 -7.08 -18.76 -3.64
CA VAL A 77 -6.92 -20.20 -3.86
C VAL A 77 -7.22 -20.93 -2.57
N ASP A 78 -7.80 -22.10 -2.68
CA ASP A 78 -8.05 -22.94 -1.50
C ASP A 78 -6.78 -23.72 -1.15
N ILE A 79 -6.43 -23.68 0.12
CA ILE A 79 -5.30 -24.45 0.62
C ILE A 79 -5.80 -25.86 0.95
N PRO A 80 -5.21 -26.90 0.37
CA PRO A 80 -5.60 -28.28 0.64
C PRO A 80 -5.24 -28.71 2.04
#